data_46aea1a29ba4d2a38ecd1d1e2693893b
#
_entry.id   46aea1a29ba4d2a38ecd1d1e2693893b
#
_cell.length_a   1.000
_cell.length_b   1.000
_cell.length_c   1.000
_cell.angle_alpha   90.00
_cell.angle_beta   90.00
_cell.angle_gamma   90.00
#
_symmetry.space_group_name_H-M   'P 1'
#
loop_
_entity.id
_entity.type
_entity.pdbx_description
1 polymer ?
#
loop_
_entity_poly.entity_id
_entity_poly.type
_entity_poly.pdbx_seq_one_letter_code
_entity_poly.pdbx_strand_id
1 'polypeptide(L)'
;QGTKRLTSEGASRDYLLVQYLGSDKLYIPVDHLDRIQKYIGGGESAAPKLSRLGGKDWDKQKAKVRESLKELAFDLVKLYAERQKNKGYAFGPDTPWQQEFEENFPYDETPDQLQATEEIKRDMELDRPMDRLLCGDVGYGKTEVALRAAFKAVMDGKQVAILAPTTILAQQHYNTLMRRMEGFPV
;
A
#
# COMPACT_ATOMS: atom_id res chain seq x y z
N GLN A 1 10.88 -2.06 -29.56
CA GLN A 1 11.66 -2.55 -30.70
C GLN A 1 12.75 -1.59 -31.20
N GLY A 2 13.12 -0.57 -30.55
CA GLY A 2 14.23 0.31 -30.90
C GLY A 2 13.84 1.78 -31.04
N THR A 3 14.83 2.64 -30.96
CA THR A 3 14.69 4.07 -31.18
C THR A 3 14.88 4.41 -32.66
N LYS A 4 14.08 5.32 -33.17
CA LYS A 4 14.22 5.85 -34.54
C LYS A 4 14.37 7.35 -34.48
N ARG A 5 15.41 7.85 -35.13
CA ARG A 5 15.60 9.28 -35.30
C ARG A 5 14.77 9.77 -36.47
N LEU A 6 13.94 10.77 -36.26
CA LEU A 6 13.16 11.43 -37.27
C LEU A 6 13.57 12.91 -37.34
N THR A 7 13.77 13.40 -38.54
CA THR A 7 14.09 14.82 -38.80
C THR A 7 12.87 15.47 -39.44
N SER A 8 12.33 16.49 -38.79
CA SER A 8 11.25 17.32 -39.32
C SER A 8 11.63 18.80 -39.13
N GLU A 9 11.48 19.59 -40.15
CA GLU A 9 11.75 21.05 -40.14
C GLU A 9 13.10 21.46 -39.53
N GLY A 10 14.16 20.67 -39.84
CA GLY A 10 15.52 20.95 -39.37
C GLY A 10 15.85 20.52 -37.92
N ALA A 11 14.89 20.03 -37.16
CA ALA A 11 15.12 19.47 -35.82
C ALA A 11 15.14 17.95 -35.90
N SER A 12 16.19 17.33 -35.36
CA SER A 12 16.29 15.85 -35.22
C SER A 12 15.91 15.45 -33.82
N ARG A 13 14.90 14.56 -33.67
CA ARG A 13 14.44 14.00 -32.39
C ARG A 13 14.42 12.49 -32.43
N ASP A 14 14.72 11.90 -31.29
CA ASP A 14 14.65 10.45 -31.12
C ASP A 14 13.24 10.04 -30.63
N TYR A 15 12.70 8.99 -31.26
CA TYR A 15 11.37 8.44 -30.96
C TYR A 15 11.48 6.97 -30.63
N LEU A 16 10.71 6.53 -29.66
CA LEU A 16 10.46 5.10 -29.41
C LEU A 16 9.36 4.63 -30.37
N LEU A 17 9.66 3.55 -31.10
CA LEU A 17 8.68 2.92 -32.00
C LEU A 17 7.88 1.85 -31.24
N VAL A 18 6.58 2.06 -31.08
CA VAL A 18 5.62 1.10 -30.55
C VAL A 18 4.81 0.52 -31.70
N GLN A 19 4.85 -0.80 -31.86
CA GLN A 19 4.10 -1.52 -32.89
C GLN A 19 2.78 -2.04 -32.32
N TYR A 20 1.70 -1.79 -33.04
CA TYR A 20 0.36 -2.30 -32.75
C TYR A 20 0.03 -3.52 -33.62
N LEU A 21 -1.16 -4.08 -33.48
CA LEU A 21 -1.62 -5.19 -34.30
C LEU A 21 -1.74 -4.75 -35.77
N GLY A 22 -1.14 -5.53 -36.68
CA GLY A 22 -1.05 -5.18 -38.12
C GLY A 22 0.17 -4.33 -38.41
N SER A 23 -0.02 -3.31 -39.23
CA SER A 23 1.05 -2.40 -39.69
C SER A 23 1.13 -1.08 -38.93
N ASP A 24 0.23 -0.87 -37.95
CA ASP A 24 0.12 0.40 -37.27
C ASP A 24 1.32 0.63 -36.32
N LYS A 25 1.87 1.84 -36.38
CA LYS A 25 3.05 2.26 -35.62
C LYS A 25 2.78 3.58 -34.94
N LEU A 26 3.13 3.66 -33.64
CA LEU A 26 3.09 4.90 -32.88
C LEU A 26 4.52 5.34 -32.55
N TYR A 27 4.86 6.58 -32.87
CA TYR A 27 6.13 7.19 -32.54
C TYR A 27 5.96 8.06 -31.31
N ILE A 28 6.64 7.72 -30.23
CA ILE A 28 6.57 8.43 -28.96
C ILE A 28 7.90 9.15 -28.74
N PRO A 29 7.90 10.49 -28.59
CA PRO A 29 9.12 11.22 -28.29
C PRO A 29 9.78 10.70 -27.01
N VAL A 30 11.10 10.67 -26.96
CA VAL A 30 11.86 10.19 -25.79
C VAL A 30 11.54 11.02 -24.53
N ASP A 31 11.17 12.28 -24.70
CA ASP A 31 10.76 13.20 -23.63
C ASP A 31 9.44 12.74 -22.91
N HIS A 32 8.72 11.79 -23.50
CA HIS A 32 7.46 11.23 -22.97
C HIS A 32 7.56 9.75 -22.62
N LEU A 33 8.73 9.25 -22.27
CA LEU A 33 8.92 7.85 -21.83
C LEU A 33 8.24 7.52 -20.51
N ASP A 34 7.96 8.52 -19.69
CA ASP A 34 7.15 8.43 -18.47
C ASP A 34 5.72 7.88 -18.71
N ARG A 35 5.21 8.05 -19.94
CA ARG A 35 3.88 7.54 -20.36
C ARG A 35 3.89 6.09 -20.82
N ILE A 36 5.04 5.42 -20.79
CA ILE A 36 5.20 4.06 -21.27
C ILE A 36 5.71 3.20 -20.12
N GLN A 37 5.07 2.07 -19.90
CA GLN A 37 5.53 1.07 -18.95
C GLN A 37 5.81 -0.25 -19.66
N LYS A 38 6.83 -0.97 -19.19
CA LYS A 38 7.09 -2.32 -19.66
C LYS A 38 5.89 -3.21 -19.28
N TYR A 39 5.37 -3.94 -20.27
CA TYR A 39 4.32 -4.92 -20.00
C TYR A 39 4.87 -6.02 -19.08
N ILE A 40 4.24 -6.18 -17.92
CA ILE A 40 4.50 -7.26 -16.97
C ILE A 40 3.29 -8.17 -17.02
N GLY A 41 3.30 -9.12 -17.97
CA GLY A 41 2.26 -10.14 -18.11
C GLY A 41 2.60 -11.40 -17.30
N GLY A 42 1.59 -12.19 -16.96
CA GLY A 42 1.74 -13.42 -16.17
C GLY A 42 2.49 -14.52 -16.93
N GLY A 43 3.75 -14.72 -16.58
CA GLY A 43 4.61 -15.80 -17.08
C GLY A 43 5.60 -15.38 -18.17
N GLU A 44 6.79 -15.97 -18.15
CA GLU A 44 7.93 -15.67 -19.04
C GLU A 44 7.68 -15.94 -20.55
N SER A 45 6.56 -16.57 -20.91
CA SER A 45 6.31 -17.04 -22.28
C SER A 45 5.05 -16.45 -22.96
N ALA A 46 4.25 -15.63 -22.30
CA ALA A 46 3.04 -15.09 -22.92
C ALA A 46 3.31 -13.76 -23.61
N ALA A 47 3.45 -13.78 -24.95
CA ALA A 47 3.50 -12.57 -25.72
C ALA A 47 2.20 -11.75 -25.52
N PRO A 48 2.28 -10.42 -25.29
CA PRO A 48 1.11 -9.59 -25.11
C PRO A 48 0.23 -9.60 -26.36
N LYS A 49 -1.08 -9.72 -26.18
CA LYS A 49 -2.04 -9.59 -27.27
C LYS A 49 -2.03 -8.14 -27.74
N LEU A 50 -1.57 -7.92 -28.97
CA LEU A 50 -1.50 -6.58 -29.55
C LEU A 50 -2.90 -6.05 -29.88
N SER A 51 -3.16 -4.80 -29.56
CA SER A 51 -4.38 -4.07 -29.92
C SER A 51 -4.20 -3.29 -31.22
N ARG A 52 -5.30 -2.96 -31.91
CA ARG A 52 -5.29 -2.05 -33.05
C ARG A 52 -5.27 -0.60 -32.58
N LEU A 53 -4.51 0.25 -33.25
CA LEU A 53 -4.53 1.68 -32.98
C LEU A 53 -5.90 2.27 -33.39
N GLY A 54 -6.53 3.04 -32.47
CA GLY A 54 -7.88 3.61 -32.70
C GLY A 54 -9.03 2.61 -32.68
N GLY A 55 -8.81 1.34 -32.31
CA GLY A 55 -9.85 0.33 -32.23
C GLY A 55 -10.79 0.51 -31.02
N LYS A 56 -12.09 0.17 -31.18
CA LYS A 56 -13.10 0.22 -30.10
C LYS A 56 -12.88 -0.84 -29.01
N ASP A 57 -11.97 -1.80 -29.20
CA ASP A 57 -11.73 -2.89 -28.26
C ASP A 57 -11.11 -2.37 -26.95
N TRP A 58 -10.23 -1.38 -27.05
CA TRP A 58 -9.65 -0.72 -25.88
C TRP A 58 -10.70 0.03 -25.05
N ASP A 59 -11.63 0.71 -25.70
CA ASP A 59 -12.72 1.41 -25.02
C ASP A 59 -13.68 0.46 -24.34
N LYS A 60 -13.97 -0.68 -24.98
CA LYS A 60 -14.77 -1.76 -24.36
C LYS A 60 -14.07 -2.35 -23.12
N GLN A 61 -12.75 -2.60 -23.21
CA GLN A 61 -11.98 -3.08 -22.06
C GLN A 61 -11.97 -2.07 -20.91
N LYS A 62 -11.74 -0.79 -21.22
CA LYS A 62 -11.79 0.29 -20.20
C LYS A 62 -13.18 0.38 -19.55
N ALA A 63 -14.24 0.28 -20.35
CA ALA A 63 -15.61 0.32 -19.82
C ALA A 63 -15.88 -0.86 -18.88
N LYS A 64 -15.48 -2.08 -19.27
CA LYS A 64 -15.63 -3.28 -18.45
C LYS A 64 -14.86 -3.18 -17.11
N VAL A 65 -13.61 -2.73 -17.16
CA VAL A 65 -12.80 -2.53 -15.96
C VAL A 65 -13.41 -1.45 -15.06
N ARG A 66 -13.90 -0.35 -15.64
CA ARG A 66 -14.56 0.72 -14.90
C ARG A 66 -15.84 0.23 -14.19
N GLU A 67 -16.59 -0.65 -14.82
CA GLU A 67 -17.80 -1.25 -14.23
C GLU A 67 -17.43 -2.15 -13.05
N SER A 68 -16.49 -3.08 -13.24
CA SER A 68 -15.98 -3.92 -12.13
C SER A 68 -15.42 -3.13 -10.98
N LEU A 69 -14.71 -2.01 -11.26
CA LEU A 69 -14.20 -1.12 -10.20
C LEU A 69 -15.32 -0.41 -9.45
N LYS A 70 -16.42 -0.05 -10.14
CA LYS A 70 -17.59 0.55 -9.46
C LYS A 70 -18.26 -0.44 -8.51
N GLU A 71 -18.44 -1.69 -8.93
CA GLU A 71 -19.00 -2.75 -8.08
C GLU A 71 -18.12 -2.96 -6.83
N LEU A 72 -16.80 -3.10 -7.03
CA LEU A 72 -15.86 -3.24 -5.92
C LEU A 72 -15.90 -2.02 -4.97
N ALA A 73 -15.96 -0.81 -5.51
CA ALA A 73 -16.05 0.40 -4.70
C ALA A 73 -17.36 0.44 -3.90
N PHE A 74 -18.46 -0.02 -4.48
CA PHE A 74 -19.76 -0.08 -3.80
C PHE A 74 -19.75 -1.06 -2.62
N ASP A 75 -19.14 -2.24 -2.83
CA ASP A 75 -18.99 -3.24 -1.78
C ASP A 75 -18.10 -2.73 -0.64
N LEU A 76 -17.01 -2.03 -0.97
CA LEU A 76 -16.15 -1.41 0.03
C LEU A 76 -16.89 -0.33 0.84
N VAL A 77 -17.64 0.56 0.19
CA VAL A 77 -18.43 1.59 0.87
C VAL A 77 -19.46 0.96 1.81
N LYS A 78 -20.12 -0.13 1.38
CA LYS A 78 -21.05 -0.88 2.21
C LYS A 78 -20.36 -1.47 3.43
N LEU A 79 -19.20 -2.10 3.24
CA LEU A 79 -18.41 -2.67 4.33
C LEU A 79 -17.97 -1.60 5.34
N TYR A 80 -17.52 -0.43 4.87
CA TYR A 80 -17.19 0.69 5.74
C TYR A 80 -18.39 1.21 6.52
N ALA A 81 -19.54 1.33 5.87
CA ALA A 81 -20.78 1.77 6.52
C ALA A 81 -21.23 0.77 7.60
N GLU A 82 -21.10 -0.52 7.37
CA GLU A 82 -21.38 -1.56 8.36
C GLU A 82 -20.41 -1.50 9.55
N ARG A 83 -19.11 -1.32 9.30
CA ARG A 83 -18.11 -1.13 10.35
C ARG A 83 -18.41 0.09 11.24
N GLN A 84 -18.80 1.22 10.64
CA GLN A 84 -19.13 2.43 11.41
C GLN A 84 -20.37 2.28 12.29
N LYS A 85 -21.28 1.37 11.96
CA LYS A 85 -22.47 1.06 12.78
C LYS A 85 -22.19 0.12 13.94
N ASN A 86 -21.14 -0.66 13.85
CA ASN A 86 -20.77 -1.61 14.88
C ASN A 86 -20.08 -0.90 16.05
N LYS A 87 -20.45 -1.25 17.26
CA LYS A 87 -19.68 -0.84 18.43
C LYS A 87 -18.35 -1.59 18.46
N GLY A 88 -17.28 -0.83 18.63
CA GLY A 88 -15.95 -1.36 18.91
C GLY A 88 -15.72 -1.50 20.42
N TYR A 89 -14.53 -1.95 20.76
CA TYR A 89 -14.02 -1.90 22.10
C TYR A 89 -13.23 -0.60 22.27
N ALA A 90 -13.64 0.24 23.22
CA ALA A 90 -12.88 1.42 23.61
C ALA A 90 -11.78 1.00 24.59
N PHE A 91 -10.53 1.10 24.19
CA PHE A 91 -9.38 0.81 25.04
C PHE A 91 -9.24 1.89 26.13
N GLY A 92 -8.71 1.51 27.29
CA GLY A 92 -8.42 2.45 28.35
C GLY A 92 -7.29 3.43 28.02
N PRO A 93 -7.07 4.47 28.84
CA PRO A 93 -5.94 5.36 28.70
C PRO A 93 -4.61 4.61 28.89
N ASP A 94 -3.52 5.22 28.48
CA ASP A 94 -2.19 4.64 28.61
C ASP A 94 -1.86 4.33 30.07
N THR A 95 -1.33 3.14 30.29
CA THR A 95 -0.82 2.70 31.60
C THR A 95 0.65 3.13 31.77
N PRO A 96 1.20 3.14 33.00
CA PRO A 96 2.63 3.33 33.21
C PRO A 96 3.51 2.36 32.39
N TRP A 97 3.04 1.13 32.21
CA TRP A 97 3.71 0.13 31.35
C TRP A 97 3.76 0.53 29.87
N GLN A 98 2.72 1.20 29.38
CA GLN A 98 2.73 1.72 28.02
C GLN A 98 3.80 2.79 27.84
N GLN A 99 3.92 3.70 28.81
CA GLN A 99 4.93 4.74 28.79
C GLN A 99 6.35 4.15 28.86
N GLU A 100 6.58 3.20 29.78
CA GLU A 100 7.86 2.48 29.88
C GLU A 100 8.19 1.72 28.59
N PHE A 101 7.21 1.07 27.96
CA PHE A 101 7.39 0.39 26.68
C PHE A 101 7.84 1.35 25.58
N GLU A 102 7.26 2.54 25.52
CA GLU A 102 7.60 3.57 24.53
C GLU A 102 8.97 4.19 24.82
N GLU A 103 9.29 4.51 26.06
CA GLU A 103 10.59 5.04 26.50
C GLU A 103 11.74 4.05 26.28
N ASN A 104 11.48 2.75 26.33
CA ASN A 104 12.45 1.68 26.04
C ASN A 104 12.72 1.50 24.52
N PHE A 105 12.19 2.38 23.67
CA PHE A 105 12.53 2.36 22.25
C PHE A 105 13.95 2.88 22.04
N PRO A 106 14.87 2.09 21.41
CA PRO A 106 16.30 2.41 21.40
C PRO A 106 16.71 3.47 20.38
N TYR A 107 15.77 4.15 19.73
CA TYR A 107 16.01 5.16 18.70
C TYR A 107 15.19 6.40 18.97
N ASP A 108 15.67 7.56 18.46
CA ASP A 108 14.91 8.80 18.48
C ASP A 108 13.73 8.71 17.52
N GLU A 109 12.52 9.02 17.99
CA GLU A 109 11.33 9.04 17.16
C GLU A 109 11.29 10.28 16.27
N THR A 110 10.80 10.10 15.07
CA THR A 110 10.47 11.24 14.22
C THR A 110 9.14 11.88 14.67
N PRO A 111 8.93 13.18 14.38
CA PRO A 111 7.66 13.85 14.68
C PRO A 111 6.45 13.11 14.09
N ASP A 112 6.60 12.54 12.88
CA ASP A 112 5.53 11.80 12.21
C ASP A 112 5.20 10.46 12.91
N GLN A 113 6.21 9.78 13.49
CA GLN A 113 5.99 8.56 14.28
C GLN A 113 5.23 8.88 15.56
N LEU A 114 5.59 9.95 16.26
CA LEU A 114 4.89 10.39 17.46
C LEU A 114 3.44 10.76 17.12
N GLN A 115 3.24 11.58 16.10
CA GLN A 115 1.90 11.95 15.65
C GLN A 115 1.05 10.73 15.28
N ALA A 116 1.60 9.80 14.50
CA ALA A 116 0.88 8.58 14.10
C ALA A 116 0.51 7.71 15.31
N THR A 117 1.41 7.58 16.29
CA THR A 117 1.17 6.85 17.53
C THR A 117 0.01 7.47 18.32
N GLU A 118 0.03 8.79 18.51
CA GLU A 118 -1.02 9.52 19.21
C GLU A 118 -2.39 9.41 18.51
N GLU A 119 -2.41 9.49 17.19
CA GLU A 119 -3.63 9.34 16.41
C GLU A 119 -4.21 7.93 16.50
N ILE A 120 -3.35 6.90 16.46
CA ILE A 120 -3.76 5.50 16.62
C ILE A 120 -4.32 5.26 18.01
N LYS A 121 -3.65 5.72 19.06
CA LYS A 121 -4.12 5.59 20.46
C LYS A 121 -5.50 6.24 20.64
N ARG A 122 -5.66 7.43 20.09
CA ARG A 122 -6.95 8.15 20.11
C ARG A 122 -8.07 7.36 19.41
N ASP A 123 -7.77 6.79 18.23
CA ASP A 123 -8.74 5.98 17.51
C ASP A 123 -9.08 4.67 18.28
N MET A 124 -8.12 4.07 18.97
CA MET A 124 -8.34 2.88 19.80
C MET A 124 -9.23 3.17 21.01
N GLU A 125 -9.20 4.38 21.54
CA GLU A 125 -10.02 4.81 22.69
C GLU A 125 -11.47 5.15 22.32
N LEU A 126 -11.82 5.14 21.04
CA LEU A 126 -13.19 5.33 20.57
C LEU A 126 -13.99 4.01 20.67
N ASP A 127 -15.31 4.13 20.86
CA ASP A 127 -16.22 2.98 20.93
C ASP A 127 -16.62 2.42 19.53
N ARG A 128 -15.74 2.55 18.57
CA ARG A 128 -15.90 2.08 17.18
C ARG A 128 -14.67 1.27 16.74
N PRO A 129 -14.84 0.26 15.86
CA PRO A 129 -13.70 -0.46 15.31
C PRO A 129 -12.77 0.48 14.57
N MET A 130 -11.48 0.48 14.93
CA MET A 130 -10.45 1.23 14.23
C MET A 130 -10.13 0.56 12.90
N ASP A 131 -10.03 1.37 11.85
CA ASP A 131 -9.50 0.98 10.53
C ASP A 131 -8.59 2.11 10.05
N ARG A 132 -7.29 1.95 10.24
CA ARG A 132 -6.30 3.00 9.96
C ARG A 132 -5.19 2.49 9.06
N LEU A 133 -4.92 3.22 8.00
CA LEU A 133 -3.79 2.98 7.11
C LEU A 133 -2.59 3.83 7.58
N LEU A 134 -1.48 3.15 7.93
CA LEU A 134 -0.21 3.81 8.23
C LEU A 134 0.70 3.76 7.00
N CYS A 135 0.94 4.91 6.38
CA CYS A 135 1.82 5.06 5.22
C CYS A 135 3.19 5.56 5.65
N GLY A 136 4.23 5.06 4.98
CA GLY A 136 5.62 5.50 5.19
C GLY A 136 6.57 4.66 4.35
N ASP A 137 7.74 5.17 4.04
CA ASP A 137 8.75 4.46 3.27
C ASP A 137 9.36 3.28 4.05
N VAL A 138 10.13 2.45 3.37
CA VAL A 138 10.83 1.32 3.97
C VAL A 138 11.88 1.84 4.96
N GLY A 139 11.91 1.25 6.16
CA GLY A 139 12.85 1.63 7.22
C GLY A 139 12.38 2.77 8.14
N TYR A 140 11.24 3.41 7.88
CA TYR A 140 10.71 4.52 8.70
C TYR A 140 9.94 4.08 9.97
N GLY A 141 10.23 2.89 10.50
CA GLY A 141 9.74 2.47 11.82
C GLY A 141 8.24 2.21 11.94
N LYS A 142 7.50 1.99 10.83
CA LYS A 142 6.06 1.64 10.87
C LYS A 142 5.75 0.49 11.81
N THR A 143 6.65 -0.48 11.93
CA THR A 143 6.50 -1.63 12.82
C THR A 143 6.46 -1.21 14.28
N GLU A 144 7.28 -0.25 14.71
CA GLU A 144 7.28 0.25 16.08
C GLU A 144 5.94 0.91 16.43
N VAL A 145 5.40 1.74 15.55
CA VAL A 145 4.08 2.35 15.74
C VAL A 145 2.98 1.28 15.89
N ALA A 146 3.03 0.23 15.07
CA ALA A 146 2.11 -0.90 15.19
C ALA A 146 2.29 -1.70 16.50
N LEU A 147 3.55 -1.83 16.98
CA LEU A 147 3.84 -2.51 18.25
C LEU A 147 3.31 -1.75 19.46
N ARG A 148 3.35 -0.42 19.46
CA ARG A 148 2.75 0.40 20.53
C ARG A 148 1.25 0.21 20.61
N ALA A 149 0.58 0.16 19.47
CA ALA A 149 -0.86 -0.18 19.42
C ALA A 149 -1.13 -1.61 19.91
N ALA A 150 -0.31 -2.57 19.49
CA ALA A 150 -0.41 -3.96 19.92
C ALA A 150 -0.22 -4.09 21.45
N PHE A 151 0.78 -3.42 22.00
CA PHE A 151 1.04 -3.42 23.43
C PHE A 151 -0.15 -2.85 24.23
N LYS A 152 -0.68 -1.70 23.80
CA LYS A 152 -1.90 -1.11 24.39
C LYS A 152 -3.07 -2.11 24.41
N ALA A 153 -3.27 -2.84 23.32
CA ALA A 153 -4.34 -3.82 23.24
C ALA A 153 -4.13 -5.02 24.18
N VAL A 154 -2.89 -5.51 24.29
CA VAL A 154 -2.56 -6.63 25.18
C VAL A 154 -2.67 -6.21 26.65
N MET A 155 -2.22 -5.01 27.01
CA MET A 155 -2.35 -4.48 28.37
C MET A 155 -3.81 -4.32 28.81
N ASP A 156 -4.72 -4.18 27.86
CA ASP A 156 -6.18 -4.14 28.09
C ASP A 156 -6.84 -5.54 27.97
N GLY A 157 -6.02 -6.61 28.02
CA GLY A 157 -6.45 -8.00 28.01
C GLY A 157 -6.99 -8.51 26.68
N LYS A 158 -6.62 -7.85 25.56
CA LYS A 158 -7.03 -8.26 24.22
C LYS A 158 -5.92 -9.03 23.50
N GLN A 159 -6.31 -9.90 22.58
CA GLN A 159 -5.39 -10.61 21.72
C GLN A 159 -5.10 -9.80 20.46
N VAL A 160 -3.87 -9.89 19.98
CA VAL A 160 -3.41 -9.23 18.76
C VAL A 160 -2.94 -10.26 17.73
N ALA A 161 -3.37 -10.10 16.49
CA ALA A 161 -2.90 -10.91 15.38
C ALA A 161 -2.19 -10.02 14.34
N ILE A 162 -1.00 -10.42 13.92
CA ILE A 162 -0.20 -9.71 12.90
C ILE A 162 -0.14 -10.57 11.64
N LEU A 163 -0.73 -10.06 10.55
CA LEU A 163 -0.70 -10.70 9.25
C LEU A 163 0.50 -10.21 8.44
N ALA A 164 1.27 -11.13 7.89
CA ALA A 164 2.40 -10.83 7.01
C ALA A 164 2.30 -11.63 5.70
N PRO A 165 2.75 -11.07 4.56
CA PRO A 165 2.60 -11.72 3.25
C PRO A 165 3.52 -12.94 3.06
N THR A 166 4.56 -13.09 3.87
CA THR A 166 5.52 -14.21 3.78
C THR A 166 5.92 -14.73 5.16
N THR A 167 6.30 -16.00 5.23
CA THR A 167 6.82 -16.62 6.46
C THR A 167 8.07 -15.94 6.99
N ILE A 168 8.92 -15.43 6.11
CA ILE A 168 10.15 -14.68 6.49
C ILE A 168 9.77 -13.41 7.24
N LEU A 169 8.82 -12.63 6.72
CA LEU A 169 8.34 -11.41 7.38
C LEU A 169 7.62 -11.72 8.69
N ALA A 170 6.82 -12.79 8.75
CA ALA A 170 6.19 -13.24 9.99
C ALA A 170 7.26 -13.56 11.05
N GLN A 171 8.32 -14.26 10.68
CA GLN A 171 9.44 -14.56 11.61
C GLN A 171 10.19 -13.30 12.05
N GLN A 172 10.37 -12.32 11.16
CA GLN A 172 10.97 -11.04 11.52
C GLN A 172 10.11 -10.27 12.53
N HIS A 173 8.80 -10.21 12.31
CA HIS A 173 7.87 -9.60 13.27
C HIS A 173 7.87 -10.33 14.62
N TYR A 174 7.86 -11.66 14.61
CA TYR A 174 7.96 -12.45 15.83
C TYR A 174 9.22 -12.11 16.64
N ASN A 175 10.40 -12.11 15.98
CA ASN A 175 11.66 -11.80 16.65
C ASN A 175 11.70 -10.35 17.19
N THR A 176 11.07 -9.41 16.51
CA THR A 176 10.97 -8.02 16.94
C THR A 176 10.04 -7.89 18.14
N LEU A 177 8.89 -8.56 18.09
CA LEU A 177 7.94 -8.63 19.21
C LEU A 177 8.61 -9.20 20.47
N MET A 178 9.27 -10.35 20.36
CA MET A 178 9.95 -11.00 21.49
C MET A 178 10.95 -10.06 22.16
N ARG A 179 11.76 -9.33 21.39
CA ARG A 179 12.73 -8.37 21.93
C ARG A 179 12.07 -7.15 22.59
N ARG A 180 11.03 -6.61 21.95
CA ARG A 180 10.38 -5.39 22.43
C ARG A 180 9.51 -5.64 23.64
N MET A 181 8.96 -6.83 23.77
CA MET A 181 8.08 -7.22 24.87
C MET A 181 8.82 -7.91 26.03
N GLU A 182 10.14 -8.07 25.91
CA GLU A 182 10.95 -8.67 26.97
C GLU A 182 10.87 -7.83 28.27
N GLY A 183 10.55 -8.51 29.37
CA GLY A 183 10.41 -7.85 30.68
C GLY A 183 9.00 -7.34 31.00
N PHE A 184 8.07 -7.38 30.04
CA PHE A 184 6.68 -6.99 30.27
C PHE A 184 5.79 -8.23 30.48
N PRO A 185 4.69 -8.13 31.25
CA PRO A 185 3.80 -9.25 31.58
C PRO A 185 2.80 -9.55 30.43
N VAL A 186 3.30 -9.84 29.23
CA VAL A 186 2.52 -10.03 28.00
C VAL A 186 2.75 -11.41 27.39
#